data_36fc8b43b75b59e07cbacf7b98dcd7e9
#
_entry.id   36fc8b43b75b59e07cbacf7b98dcd7e9
#
_cell.length_a   1.000
_cell.length_b   1.000
_cell.length_c   1.000
_cell.angle_alpha   90.00
_cell.angle_beta   90.00
_cell.angle_gamma   90.00
#
_symmetry.space_group_name_H-M   'P 1'
#
loop_
_entity.id
_entity.type
_entity.pdbx_description
1 polymer ?
#
loop_
_entity_poly.entity_id
_entity_poly.type
_entity_poly.pdbx_seq_one_letter_code
_entity_poly.pdbx_strand_id
1 'polypeptide(L)'
;MNRKVVVLAALILLAPAWTFIPFLSTPGIGATSAGPVFSRDYTNYSLDMLAGQSQPDRVSYMLTGYSVMNGASSVTVFDRMGVQGFQGAGAPVSSETMVRYTDSALDMRLYNTPTAAIEATLFAGGKVYIDLAGGISALKSGDGVIIGGNNVSGILVIVGGGQFSIANDLVIVQLDPASKLVFRATPPGETQVSEGILASRISGEIYVSSTPGSVLQGNIAYGDARMDALLTSNKTFSASVNGSVGGKVMVINLDRSVMPDIDSRKIAVSVAGSDAQKSENAAAIVWETGSAAKYFVSIDGAFLQILVYVPAGASPGVIAISEQFVQGPGLDTIMSAIAATLVVVVAAAALYKR
;
A
#
# COMPACT_ATOMS: atom_id res chain seq x y z
N MET A 1 -7.75 -61.35 28.80
CA MET A 1 -7.29 -60.01 28.36
C MET A 1 -8.49 -59.09 28.30
N ASN A 2 -8.58 -58.14 29.20
CA ASN A 2 -9.81 -57.42 29.53
C ASN A 2 -10.10 -56.34 28.45
N ARG A 3 -11.24 -56.42 27.76
CA ARG A 3 -11.69 -55.46 26.75
C ARG A 3 -11.71 -53.98 27.17
N LYS A 4 -11.74 -53.74 28.51
CA LYS A 4 -11.72 -52.38 29.10
C LYS A 4 -10.34 -51.70 29.03
N VAL A 5 -9.27 -52.46 28.93
CA VAL A 5 -7.88 -51.94 28.85
C VAL A 5 -7.57 -51.45 27.43
N VAL A 6 -8.15 -52.09 26.41
CA VAL A 6 -7.94 -51.70 24.99
C VAL A 6 -8.66 -50.39 24.63
N VAL A 7 -9.81 -50.12 25.24
CA VAL A 7 -10.58 -48.89 25.02
C VAL A 7 -9.88 -47.67 25.68
N LEU A 8 -9.25 -47.88 26.84
CA LEU A 8 -8.51 -46.82 27.53
C LEU A 8 -7.20 -46.45 26.80
N ALA A 9 -6.53 -47.43 26.20
CA ALA A 9 -5.33 -47.20 25.42
C ALA A 9 -5.63 -46.44 24.08
N ALA A 10 -6.80 -46.71 23.48
CA ALA A 10 -7.23 -46.00 22.25
C ALA A 10 -7.66 -44.54 22.53
N LEU A 11 -8.19 -44.25 23.74
CA LEU A 11 -8.58 -42.90 24.12
C LEU A 11 -7.38 -42.03 24.52
N ILE A 12 -6.29 -42.62 24.99
CA ILE A 12 -5.04 -41.90 25.33
C ILE A 12 -4.23 -41.55 24.05
N LEU A 13 -4.38 -42.32 22.99
CA LEU A 13 -3.70 -42.06 21.71
C LEU A 13 -4.40 -41.02 20.80
N LEU A 14 -5.64 -40.63 21.12
CA LEU A 14 -6.38 -39.63 20.37
C LEU A 14 -6.41 -38.23 21.02
N ALA A 15 -5.87 -38.07 22.23
CA ALA A 15 -5.95 -36.82 22.97
C ALA A 15 -4.81 -35.79 22.78
N PRO A 16 -3.65 -36.05 22.19
CA PRO A 16 -2.63 -35.02 22.12
C PRO A 16 -2.42 -34.40 20.74
N ALA A 17 -3.29 -34.62 19.79
CA ALA A 17 -3.10 -33.99 18.46
C ALA A 17 -3.55 -32.52 18.38
N TRP A 18 -4.08 -31.97 19.47
CA TRP A 18 -4.64 -30.60 19.47
C TRP A 18 -3.82 -29.58 20.28
N THR A 19 -2.69 -29.94 20.85
CA THR A 19 -1.90 -29.03 21.70
C THR A 19 -0.55 -28.61 21.13
N PHE A 20 -0.20 -28.99 19.92
CA PHE A 20 0.95 -28.47 19.20
C PHE A 20 0.54 -28.10 17.78
N ILE A 21 -0.22 -27.00 17.66
CA ILE A 21 -0.01 -26.17 16.48
C ILE A 21 1.29 -25.42 16.82
N PRO A 22 2.44 -25.75 16.20
CA PRO A 22 3.57 -24.86 16.28
C PRO A 22 3.06 -23.52 15.80
N PHE A 23 3.30 -22.47 16.55
CA PHE A 23 3.20 -21.11 16.06
C PHE A 23 3.99 -21.10 14.75
N LEU A 24 3.29 -21.19 13.64
CA LEU A 24 3.83 -20.80 12.36
C LEU A 24 4.00 -19.29 12.48
N SER A 25 5.17 -18.88 13.03
CA SER A 25 5.74 -17.62 12.61
C SER A 25 5.70 -17.71 11.09
N THR A 26 4.76 -17.02 10.45
CA THR A 26 4.83 -16.84 9.02
C THR A 26 6.22 -16.26 8.78
N PRO A 27 7.11 -16.94 8.05
CA PRO A 27 8.37 -16.34 7.70
C PRO A 27 8.04 -14.98 7.11
N GLY A 28 8.82 -13.97 7.47
CA GLY A 28 8.66 -12.63 6.91
C GLY A 28 8.39 -12.75 5.42
N ILE A 29 7.57 -11.90 4.85
CA ILE A 29 7.11 -11.97 3.44
C ILE A 29 8.27 -12.10 2.44
N GLY A 30 9.52 -11.93 2.85
CA GLY A 30 10.70 -12.26 2.06
C GLY A 30 11.01 -13.73 1.85
N ALA A 31 10.22 -14.69 2.37
CA ALA A 31 10.52 -16.13 2.32
C ALA A 31 9.51 -16.96 1.52
N THR A 32 8.79 -16.39 0.60
CA THR A 32 8.05 -17.17 -0.39
C THR A 32 9.03 -17.73 -1.42
N SER A 33 8.86 -18.98 -1.81
CA SER A 33 9.67 -19.69 -2.83
C SER A 33 9.60 -19.09 -4.25
N ALA A 34 8.77 -18.10 -4.46
CA ALA A 34 8.83 -17.16 -5.57
C ALA A 34 9.72 -15.99 -5.12
N GLY A 35 10.76 -15.67 -5.85
CA GLY A 35 11.63 -14.53 -5.58
C GLY A 35 10.83 -13.25 -5.36
N PRO A 36 11.44 -12.18 -4.80
CA PRO A 36 10.75 -10.94 -4.49
C PRO A 36 10.01 -10.45 -5.73
N VAL A 37 8.72 -10.14 -5.57
CA VAL A 37 7.84 -9.63 -6.64
C VAL A 37 8.35 -8.28 -7.12
N PHE A 38 8.89 -7.50 -6.19
CA PHE A 38 9.60 -6.27 -6.45
C PHE A 38 11.08 -6.47 -6.14
N SER A 39 11.96 -5.84 -6.89
CA SER A 39 13.42 -5.97 -6.74
C SER A 39 13.97 -5.53 -5.37
N ARG A 40 13.13 -4.94 -4.52
CA ARG A 40 13.42 -4.59 -3.13
C ARG A 40 12.20 -4.87 -2.26
N ASP A 41 12.33 -5.82 -1.34
CA ASP A 41 11.41 -6.00 -0.23
C ASP A 41 11.90 -5.16 0.94
N TYR A 42 11.08 -4.20 1.38
CA TYR A 42 11.43 -3.29 2.48
C TYR A 42 10.84 -3.71 3.83
N THR A 43 10.12 -4.84 3.89
CA THR A 43 9.42 -5.24 5.11
C THR A 43 9.84 -6.60 5.60
N ASN A 44 10.00 -6.70 6.92
CA ASN A 44 10.01 -7.97 7.64
C ASN A 44 9.11 -7.79 8.87
N TYR A 45 8.22 -8.75 9.13
CA TYR A 45 7.33 -8.69 10.29
C TYR A 45 6.84 -10.09 10.68
N SER A 46 6.45 -10.21 11.94
CA SER A 46 5.69 -11.37 12.42
C SER A 46 4.27 -10.94 12.72
N LEU A 47 3.30 -11.65 12.14
CA LEU A 47 1.91 -11.54 12.51
C LEU A 47 1.65 -12.49 13.67
N ASP A 48 1.68 -11.98 14.89
CA ASP A 48 1.18 -12.69 16.05
C ASP A 48 -0.33 -12.51 16.10
N MET A 49 -1.01 -13.40 15.43
CA MET A 49 -2.45 -13.59 15.59
C MET A 49 -2.68 -14.27 16.93
N LEU A 50 -2.43 -13.57 18.03
CA LEU A 50 -2.83 -14.03 19.33
C LEU A 50 -4.36 -14.09 19.32
N ALA A 51 -4.89 -15.30 19.09
CA ALA A 51 -6.25 -15.70 19.46
C ALA A 51 -6.38 -15.52 20.97
N GLY A 52 -6.38 -14.26 21.40
CA GLY A 52 -6.36 -13.86 22.78
C GLY A 52 -7.78 -13.62 23.22
N GLN A 53 -8.06 -14.04 24.37
CA GLN A 53 -9.26 -13.81 25.14
C GLN A 53 -9.73 -12.37 24.98
N SER A 54 -10.86 -12.19 24.31
CA SER A 54 -11.51 -10.91 24.15
C SER A 54 -11.96 -10.38 25.52
N GLN A 55 -11.29 -9.37 25.99
CA GLN A 55 -11.82 -8.48 27.01
C GLN A 55 -12.02 -7.12 26.36
N PRO A 56 -13.20 -6.53 26.43
CA PRO A 56 -13.52 -5.30 25.70
C PRO A 56 -12.60 -4.12 26.03
N ASP A 57 -11.94 -4.15 27.18
CA ASP A 57 -11.04 -3.09 27.64
C ASP A 57 -9.55 -3.40 27.40
N ARG A 58 -9.20 -4.55 26.83
CA ARG A 58 -7.81 -4.91 26.55
C ARG A 58 -7.42 -4.63 25.10
N VAL A 59 -6.18 -4.20 24.95
CA VAL A 59 -5.52 -4.10 23.65
C VAL A 59 -5.08 -5.50 23.25
N SER A 60 -5.52 -5.96 22.08
CA SER A 60 -5.01 -7.18 21.45
C SER A 60 -3.98 -6.79 20.42
N TYR A 61 -2.73 -7.18 20.63
CA TYR A 61 -1.66 -6.94 19.67
C TYR A 61 -1.74 -7.96 18.54
N MET A 62 -1.71 -7.50 17.31
CA MET A 62 -1.85 -8.33 16.12
C MET A 62 -0.61 -8.34 15.25
N LEU A 63 0.26 -7.38 15.42
CA LEU A 63 1.50 -7.22 14.67
C LEU A 63 2.63 -7.00 15.65
N THR A 64 3.71 -7.78 15.50
CA THR A 64 4.92 -7.65 16.32
C THR A 64 6.17 -7.61 15.46
N GLY A 65 7.18 -6.86 15.90
CA GLY A 65 8.48 -6.81 15.25
C GLY A 65 8.43 -6.27 13.81
N TYR A 66 7.53 -5.31 13.53
CA TYR A 66 7.45 -4.75 12.18
C TYR A 66 8.72 -3.98 11.83
N SER A 67 9.39 -4.45 10.81
CA SER A 67 10.70 -3.94 10.42
C SER A 67 10.70 -3.46 8.97
N VAL A 68 11.51 -2.46 8.70
CA VAL A 68 11.73 -1.88 7.37
C VAL A 68 13.17 -2.12 6.96
N MET A 69 13.40 -2.48 5.72
CA MET A 69 14.74 -2.65 5.19
C MET A 69 15.39 -1.29 4.91
N ASN A 70 16.60 -1.10 5.42
CA ASN A 70 17.47 0.02 5.08
C ASN A 70 18.74 -0.55 4.41
N GLY A 71 18.74 -0.61 3.10
CA GLY A 71 19.76 -1.34 2.35
C GLY A 71 19.71 -2.84 2.65
N ALA A 72 20.80 -3.40 3.18
CA ALA A 72 20.88 -4.81 3.56
C ALA A 72 20.47 -5.08 5.02
N SER A 73 20.15 -4.03 5.80
CA SER A 73 19.84 -4.12 7.22
C SER A 73 18.34 -4.00 7.45
N SER A 74 17.79 -4.82 8.36
CA SER A 74 16.43 -4.70 8.84
C SER A 74 16.41 -3.86 10.11
N VAL A 75 15.53 -2.87 10.18
CA VAL A 75 15.34 -2.00 11.36
C VAL A 75 13.91 -2.13 11.82
N THR A 76 13.71 -2.60 13.05
CA THR A 76 12.38 -2.66 13.66
C THR A 76 11.87 -1.25 13.92
N VAL A 77 10.70 -0.94 13.42
CA VAL A 77 10.01 0.35 13.57
C VAL A 77 8.95 0.26 14.65
N PHE A 78 8.16 -0.80 14.64
CA PHE A 78 7.13 -1.07 15.64
C PHE A 78 7.44 -2.37 16.38
N ASP A 79 7.59 -2.29 17.69
CA ASP A 79 7.65 -3.49 18.52
C ASP A 79 6.31 -4.23 18.47
N ARG A 80 5.22 -3.48 18.56
CA ARG A 80 3.87 -4.06 18.51
C ARG A 80 2.86 -3.05 17.96
N MET A 81 1.83 -3.57 17.30
CA MET A 81 0.64 -2.83 16.92
C MET A 81 -0.60 -3.61 17.34
N GLY A 82 -1.53 -2.97 18.01
CA GLY A 82 -2.74 -3.59 18.51
C GLY A 82 -3.98 -2.72 18.37
N VAL A 83 -5.14 -3.36 18.48
CA VAL A 83 -6.45 -2.69 18.40
C VAL A 83 -7.26 -3.02 19.66
N GLN A 84 -7.93 -2.02 20.22
CA GLN A 84 -8.82 -2.21 21.35
C GLN A 84 -10.04 -3.03 20.92
N GLY A 85 -10.37 -4.07 21.70
CA GLY A 85 -11.54 -4.91 21.45
C GLY A 85 -11.42 -5.88 20.26
N PHE A 86 -10.23 -6.01 19.66
CA PHE A 86 -9.99 -6.97 18.59
C PHE A 86 -10.12 -8.41 19.08
N GLN A 87 -10.85 -9.26 18.36
CA GLN A 87 -11.19 -10.62 18.79
C GLN A 87 -10.45 -11.74 18.04
N GLY A 88 -9.74 -11.42 16.97
CA GLY A 88 -8.86 -12.36 16.28
C GLY A 88 -9.56 -13.54 15.60
N ALA A 89 -10.69 -13.32 14.95
CA ALA A 89 -11.51 -14.40 14.41
C ALA A 89 -11.16 -14.89 13.00
N GLY A 90 -10.24 -14.23 12.29
CA GLY A 90 -9.94 -14.52 10.88
C GLY A 90 -8.53 -15.08 10.68
N ALA A 91 -8.31 -15.72 9.52
CA ALA A 91 -6.97 -16.08 9.05
C ALA A 91 -6.47 -15.02 8.05
N PRO A 92 -5.18 -14.66 8.08
CA PRO A 92 -4.62 -13.77 7.09
C PRO A 92 -4.61 -14.41 5.70
N VAL A 93 -4.89 -13.60 4.67
CA VAL A 93 -4.79 -13.99 3.27
C VAL A 93 -3.56 -13.31 2.68
N SER A 94 -2.62 -14.10 2.21
CA SER A 94 -1.42 -13.61 1.53
C SER A 94 -1.62 -13.58 0.02
N SER A 95 -1.17 -12.49 -0.59
CA SER A 95 -0.90 -12.37 -2.02
C SER A 95 0.58 -12.00 -2.21
N GLU A 96 1.05 -11.94 -3.44
CA GLU A 96 2.43 -11.60 -3.75
C GLU A 96 2.81 -10.16 -3.37
N THR A 97 1.83 -9.26 -3.28
CA THR A 97 2.04 -7.83 -2.98
C THR A 97 1.56 -7.41 -1.61
N MET A 98 0.80 -8.26 -0.91
CA MET A 98 0.12 -7.84 0.31
C MET A 98 -0.28 -9.03 1.16
N VAL A 99 -0.23 -8.85 2.48
CA VAL A 99 -0.97 -9.70 3.43
C VAL A 99 -2.17 -8.90 3.94
N ARG A 100 -3.34 -9.48 3.84
CA ARG A 100 -4.59 -8.90 4.32
C ARG A 100 -5.17 -9.74 5.44
N TYR A 101 -5.52 -9.07 6.52
CA TYR A 101 -6.37 -9.61 7.56
C TYR A 101 -7.68 -8.83 7.59
N THR A 102 -8.80 -9.53 7.62
CA THR A 102 -10.11 -8.88 7.73
C THR A 102 -11.05 -9.71 8.61
N ASP A 103 -11.79 -9.01 9.47
CA ASP A 103 -12.91 -9.54 10.25
C ASP A 103 -14.07 -8.51 10.27
N SER A 104 -15.00 -8.67 11.20
CA SER A 104 -16.15 -7.76 11.34
C SER A 104 -15.79 -6.36 11.87
N ALA A 105 -14.63 -6.19 12.51
CA ALA A 105 -14.20 -4.95 13.17
C ALA A 105 -13.07 -4.24 12.41
N LEU A 106 -12.21 -4.99 11.71
CA LEU A 106 -10.95 -4.52 11.16
C LEU A 106 -10.71 -5.07 9.75
N ASP A 107 -10.19 -4.21 8.85
CA ASP A 107 -9.49 -4.59 7.63
C ASP A 107 -8.06 -4.04 7.72
N MET A 108 -7.08 -4.93 7.90
CA MET A 108 -5.67 -4.56 7.95
C MET A 108 -4.94 -5.15 6.74
N ARG A 109 -4.09 -4.32 6.13
CA ARG A 109 -3.28 -4.68 4.97
C ARG A 109 -1.84 -4.29 5.23
N LEU A 110 -0.94 -5.24 5.02
CA LEU A 110 0.49 -5.04 5.08
C LEU A 110 1.03 -5.22 3.67
N TYR A 111 1.58 -4.15 3.13
CA TYR A 111 2.05 -4.14 1.75
C TYR A 111 3.49 -4.62 1.66
N ASN A 112 3.71 -5.62 0.83
CA ASN A 112 5.02 -6.10 0.42
C ASN A 112 5.41 -5.41 -0.89
N THR A 113 5.73 -4.14 -0.78
CA THR A 113 6.09 -3.26 -1.90
C THR A 113 7.41 -2.56 -1.58
N PRO A 114 8.09 -1.94 -2.55
CA PRO A 114 9.33 -1.21 -2.30
C PRO A 114 9.24 -0.17 -1.21
N THR A 115 8.06 0.41 -1.01
CA THR A 115 7.76 1.24 0.15
C THR A 115 6.90 0.45 1.12
N ALA A 116 7.48 0.11 2.27
CA ALA A 116 6.76 -0.59 3.31
C ALA A 116 5.56 0.23 3.80
N ALA A 117 4.37 -0.37 3.80
CA ALA A 117 3.17 0.31 4.26
C ALA A 117 2.21 -0.62 5.00
N ILE A 118 1.44 -0.03 5.91
CA ILE A 118 0.34 -0.67 6.63
C ILE A 118 -0.90 0.20 6.44
N GLU A 119 -2.03 -0.41 6.09
CA GLU A 119 -3.36 0.20 6.22
C GLU A 119 -4.14 -0.56 7.28
N ALA A 120 -4.81 0.16 8.19
CA ALA A 120 -5.71 -0.42 9.19
C ALA A 120 -7.00 0.39 9.24
N THR A 121 -8.11 -0.20 8.79
CA THR A 121 -9.46 0.39 8.80
C THR A 121 -10.26 -0.21 9.94
N LEU A 122 -10.79 0.62 10.84
CA LEU A 122 -11.72 0.22 11.88
C LEU A 122 -13.15 0.57 11.45
N PHE A 123 -14.00 -0.43 11.25
CA PHE A 123 -15.36 -0.20 10.72
C PHE A 123 -16.26 0.57 11.68
N ALA A 124 -16.14 0.28 12.97
CA ALA A 124 -16.88 0.97 14.03
C ALA A 124 -16.11 2.14 14.67
N GLY A 125 -14.92 2.46 14.17
CA GLY A 125 -13.97 3.32 14.85
C GLY A 125 -13.31 2.63 16.05
N GLY A 126 -12.49 3.36 16.79
CA GLY A 126 -11.80 2.82 17.96
C GLY A 126 -10.34 3.25 18.03
N LYS A 127 -9.57 2.56 18.87
CA LYS A 127 -8.16 2.89 19.12
C LYS A 127 -7.23 1.86 18.53
N VAL A 128 -6.19 2.38 17.85
CA VAL A 128 -5.00 1.62 17.47
C VAL A 128 -3.85 2.06 18.36
N TYR A 129 -3.10 1.12 18.88
CA TYR A 129 -1.95 1.32 19.75
C TYR A 129 -0.70 0.84 19.02
N ILE A 130 0.33 1.68 18.96
CA ILE A 130 1.58 1.39 18.27
C ILE A 130 2.71 1.63 19.24
N ASP A 131 3.35 0.55 19.71
CA ASP A 131 4.56 0.62 20.51
C ASP A 131 5.75 0.77 19.55
N LEU A 132 6.47 1.86 19.66
CA LEU A 132 7.66 2.12 18.84
C LEU A 132 8.84 1.27 19.34
N ALA A 133 9.65 0.80 18.42
CA ALA A 133 10.86 0.07 18.78
C ALA A 133 11.94 0.99 19.39
N GLY A 134 12.85 0.40 20.14
CA GLY A 134 13.93 1.15 20.77
C GLY A 134 14.75 1.97 19.79
N GLY A 135 14.93 3.27 20.08
CA GLY A 135 15.63 4.22 19.21
C GLY A 135 14.78 4.81 18.08
N ILE A 136 13.49 4.44 18.01
CA ILE A 136 12.50 5.08 17.13
C ILE A 136 11.69 6.08 17.96
N SER A 137 11.37 7.21 17.38
CA SER A 137 10.56 8.27 18.00
C SER A 137 9.44 8.71 17.07
N ALA A 138 8.41 9.34 17.64
CA ALA A 138 7.29 9.93 16.93
C ALA A 138 7.21 11.43 17.19
N LEU A 139 6.95 12.20 16.14
CA LEU A 139 6.76 13.66 16.22
C LEU A 139 5.49 14.04 15.46
N LYS A 140 4.58 14.74 16.12
CA LYS A 140 3.38 15.26 15.45
C LYS A 140 3.78 16.33 14.41
N SER A 141 3.26 16.20 13.20
CA SER A 141 3.51 17.11 12.08
C SER A 141 2.22 17.32 11.29
N GLY A 142 1.64 18.53 11.40
CA GLY A 142 0.33 18.79 10.78
C GLY A 142 -0.75 17.83 11.31
N ASP A 143 -1.47 17.20 10.40
CA ASP A 143 -2.52 16.22 10.70
C ASP A 143 -1.98 14.77 10.82
N GLY A 144 -0.67 14.57 10.73
CA GLY A 144 -0.02 13.27 10.81
C GLY A 144 1.08 13.21 11.87
N VAL A 145 1.83 12.11 11.82
CA VAL A 145 2.97 11.85 12.71
C VAL A 145 4.15 11.40 11.86
N ILE A 146 5.31 12.00 12.08
CA ILE A 146 6.59 11.54 11.54
C ILE A 146 7.16 10.51 12.53
N ILE A 147 7.52 9.35 12.01
CA ILE A 147 8.23 8.30 12.72
C ILE A 147 9.67 8.33 12.24
N GLY A 148 10.65 8.29 13.16
CA GLY A 148 12.04 8.34 12.76
C GLY A 148 13.01 7.88 13.83
N GLY A 149 14.15 7.36 13.41
CA GLY A 149 15.25 6.86 14.23
C GLY A 149 15.97 5.70 13.56
N ASN A 150 17.17 5.36 14.05
CA ASN A 150 17.97 4.25 13.54
C ASN A 150 18.15 4.26 11.99
N ASN A 151 18.26 5.45 11.40
CA ASN A 151 18.38 5.69 9.96
C ASN A 151 17.18 5.24 9.12
N VAL A 152 16.01 5.06 9.73
CA VAL A 152 14.74 4.88 9.03
C VAL A 152 13.81 6.03 9.36
N SER A 153 12.88 6.29 8.45
CA SER A 153 11.81 7.25 8.65
C SER A 153 10.52 6.75 8.02
N GLY A 154 9.42 7.30 8.46
CA GLY A 154 8.10 7.01 7.94
C GLY A 154 7.08 8.03 8.44
N ILE A 155 5.87 7.89 7.97
CA ILE A 155 4.76 8.74 8.36
C ILE A 155 3.54 7.91 8.75
N LEU A 156 2.78 8.42 9.70
CA LEU A 156 1.43 7.94 10.02
C LEU A 156 0.44 9.03 9.64
N VAL A 157 -0.59 8.67 8.90
CA VAL A 157 -1.69 9.57 8.54
C VAL A 157 -3.03 8.89 8.78
N ILE A 158 -4.04 9.70 9.10
CA ILE A 158 -5.44 9.25 9.19
C ILE A 158 -6.15 9.67 7.91
N VAL A 159 -6.83 8.73 7.27
CA VAL A 159 -7.73 8.99 6.15
C VAL A 159 -9.16 8.89 6.68
N GLY A 160 -9.91 9.98 6.60
CA GLY A 160 -11.19 10.14 7.28
C GLY A 160 -11.06 11.00 8.54
N GLY A 161 -11.70 10.61 9.63
CA GLY A 161 -11.67 11.32 10.89
C GLY A 161 -10.89 10.59 11.98
N GLY A 162 -10.33 11.36 12.91
CA GLY A 162 -9.61 10.82 14.04
C GLY A 162 -8.52 11.74 14.57
N GLN A 163 -7.72 11.24 15.52
CA GLN A 163 -6.65 12.02 16.13
C GLN A 163 -5.49 11.15 16.63
N PHE A 164 -4.31 11.75 16.69
CA PHE A 164 -3.10 11.16 17.27
C PHE A 164 -2.85 11.67 18.68
N SER A 165 -2.42 10.76 19.56
CA SER A 165 -1.83 11.06 20.86
C SER A 165 -0.50 10.33 20.98
N ILE A 166 0.53 11.02 21.41
CA ILE A 166 1.89 10.47 21.55
C ILE A 166 2.30 10.57 23.00
N ALA A 167 2.74 9.45 23.57
CA ALA A 167 3.22 9.37 24.94
C ALA A 167 4.50 8.50 24.97
N ASN A 168 5.66 9.15 25.06
CA ASN A 168 6.97 8.51 24.95
C ASN A 168 7.10 7.71 23.65
N ASP A 169 7.24 6.38 23.75
CA ASP A 169 7.38 5.40 22.69
C ASP A 169 6.04 4.77 22.23
N LEU A 170 4.91 5.29 22.71
CA LEU A 170 3.58 4.84 22.36
C LEU A 170 2.85 5.90 21.53
N VAL A 171 2.37 5.50 20.35
CA VAL A 171 1.43 6.27 19.53
C VAL A 171 0.04 5.65 19.66
N ILE A 172 -0.92 6.45 20.11
CA ILE A 172 -2.33 6.06 20.18
C ILE A 172 -3.07 6.82 19.09
N VAL A 173 -3.77 6.08 18.25
CA VAL A 173 -4.56 6.62 17.15
C VAL A 173 -6.04 6.35 17.46
N GLN A 174 -6.80 7.40 17.70
CA GLN A 174 -8.26 7.30 17.78
C GLN A 174 -8.82 7.50 16.37
N LEU A 175 -9.52 6.50 15.83
CA LEU A 175 -10.18 6.55 14.53
C LEU A 175 -11.70 6.73 14.70
N ASP A 176 -12.28 7.55 13.87
CA ASP A 176 -13.73 7.61 13.70
C ASP A 176 -14.22 6.38 12.89
N PRO A 177 -15.53 6.07 12.89
CA PRO A 177 -16.06 4.97 12.10
C PRO A 177 -15.69 5.06 10.61
N ALA A 178 -15.32 3.94 10.02
CA ALA A 178 -14.89 3.79 8.63
C ALA A 178 -13.62 4.58 8.24
N SER A 179 -12.95 5.19 9.22
CA SER A 179 -11.64 5.82 9.01
C SER A 179 -10.52 4.81 9.05
N LYS A 180 -9.40 5.14 8.43
CA LYS A 180 -8.22 4.27 8.41
C LYS A 180 -6.96 4.99 8.82
N LEU A 181 -6.08 4.24 9.44
CA LEU A 181 -4.69 4.59 9.68
C LEU A 181 -3.85 4.07 8.52
N VAL A 182 -2.92 4.88 8.04
CA VAL A 182 -1.90 4.47 7.08
C VAL A 182 -0.53 4.79 7.65
N PHE A 183 0.32 3.77 7.74
CA PHE A 183 1.77 3.94 7.89
C PHE A 183 2.42 3.75 6.53
N ARG A 184 3.39 4.62 6.22
CA ARG A 184 4.26 4.51 5.05
C ARG A 184 5.69 4.79 5.47
N ALA A 185 6.59 3.85 5.20
CA ALA A 185 8.02 4.12 5.32
C ALA A 185 8.45 5.14 4.26
N THR A 186 9.43 5.96 4.59
CA THR A 186 10.01 6.94 3.68
C THR A 186 11.37 6.42 3.20
N PRO A 187 11.47 5.90 1.97
CA PRO A 187 12.75 5.54 1.39
C PRO A 187 13.70 6.75 1.30
N PRO A 188 15.01 6.53 1.33
CA PRO A 188 15.97 7.60 1.08
C PRO A 188 15.67 8.33 -0.24
N GLY A 189 15.63 9.66 -0.19
CA GLY A 189 15.32 10.50 -1.37
C GLY A 189 13.84 10.81 -1.59
N GLU A 190 12.90 10.18 -0.86
CA GLU A 190 11.46 10.37 -1.01
C GLU A 190 10.81 11.33 0.00
N THR A 191 11.58 12.22 0.63
CA THR A 191 11.07 13.19 1.61
C THR A 191 9.90 14.01 1.08
N GLN A 192 9.96 14.43 -0.19
CA GLN A 192 8.91 15.22 -0.84
C GLN A 192 7.57 14.47 -0.95
N VAL A 193 7.63 13.16 -1.18
CA VAL A 193 6.43 12.31 -1.22
C VAL A 193 5.80 12.24 0.18
N SER A 194 6.60 12.02 1.21
CA SER A 194 6.11 11.96 2.60
C SER A 194 5.53 13.30 3.07
N GLU A 195 6.19 14.42 2.77
CA GLU A 195 5.69 15.76 3.04
C GLU A 195 4.36 16.01 2.30
N GLY A 196 4.28 15.59 1.04
CA GLY A 196 3.06 15.71 0.24
C GLY A 196 1.88 14.91 0.80
N ILE A 197 2.13 13.72 1.34
CA ILE A 197 1.10 12.92 2.00
C ILE A 197 0.64 13.60 3.29
N LEU A 198 1.58 14.02 4.16
CA LEU A 198 1.27 14.74 5.41
C LEU A 198 0.45 16.02 5.17
N ALA A 199 0.71 16.72 4.07
CA ALA A 199 -0.01 17.93 3.66
C ALA A 199 -1.28 17.60 2.85
N SER A 200 -1.71 16.34 2.77
CA SER A 200 -2.87 15.89 1.98
C SER A 200 -2.81 16.31 0.50
N ARG A 201 -1.61 16.51 -0.05
CA ARG A 201 -1.39 16.82 -1.47
C ARG A 201 -1.34 15.57 -2.35
N ILE A 202 -0.87 14.44 -1.78
CA ILE A 202 -0.84 13.13 -2.45
C ILE A 202 -2.06 12.33 -1.97
N SER A 203 -2.87 11.86 -2.90
CA SER A 203 -4.11 11.12 -2.61
C SER A 203 -3.97 9.63 -2.73
N GLY A 204 -3.01 9.12 -3.48
CA GLY A 204 -2.84 7.68 -3.66
C GLY A 204 -1.51 7.31 -4.28
N GLU A 205 -1.14 6.07 -4.08
CA GLU A 205 0.08 5.46 -4.57
C GLU A 205 -0.21 4.06 -5.09
N ILE A 206 0.34 3.71 -6.25
CA ILE A 206 0.26 2.38 -6.83
C ILE A 206 1.66 1.84 -7.09
N TYR A 207 1.85 0.57 -6.76
CA TYR A 207 3.00 -0.24 -7.12
C TYR A 207 2.57 -1.28 -8.12
N VAL A 208 3.29 -1.41 -9.22
CA VAL A 208 2.96 -2.37 -10.27
C VAL A 208 4.22 -3.13 -10.67
N SER A 209 4.10 -4.44 -10.72
CA SER A 209 5.10 -5.37 -11.25
C SER A 209 4.44 -6.30 -12.26
N SER A 210 5.23 -6.91 -13.12
CA SER A 210 4.74 -7.87 -14.12
C SER A 210 5.52 -9.17 -14.01
N THR A 211 4.77 -10.26 -13.96
CA THR A 211 5.29 -11.62 -14.08
C THR A 211 4.69 -12.27 -15.34
N PRO A 212 5.25 -13.35 -15.88
CA PRO A 212 4.67 -14.02 -17.04
C PRO A 212 3.21 -14.42 -16.80
N GLY A 213 2.29 -13.73 -17.52
CA GLY A 213 0.85 -13.99 -17.45
C GLY A 213 0.08 -13.25 -16.35
N SER A 214 0.73 -12.40 -15.54
CA SER A 214 0.06 -11.66 -14.46
C SER A 214 0.66 -10.27 -14.27
N VAL A 215 -0.21 -9.31 -13.92
CA VAL A 215 0.15 -7.99 -13.43
C VAL A 215 -0.16 -7.94 -11.96
N LEU A 216 0.85 -7.64 -11.15
CA LEU A 216 0.75 -7.56 -9.71
C LEU A 216 0.70 -6.10 -9.31
N GLN A 217 -0.22 -5.75 -8.42
CA GLN A 217 -0.36 -4.37 -7.97
C GLN A 217 -0.58 -4.27 -6.47
N GLY A 218 -0.05 -3.21 -5.87
CA GLY A 218 -0.35 -2.78 -4.51
C GLY A 218 -0.85 -1.34 -4.53
N ASN A 219 -2.00 -1.08 -3.94
CA ASN A 219 -2.65 0.24 -3.92
C ASN A 219 -2.75 0.76 -2.51
N ILE A 220 -2.20 1.95 -2.28
CA ILE A 220 -2.28 2.67 -1.00
C ILE A 220 -3.04 3.97 -1.25
N ALA A 221 -4.12 4.20 -0.49
CA ALA A 221 -4.90 5.42 -0.61
C ALA A 221 -4.68 6.30 0.62
N TYR A 222 -4.22 7.53 0.40
CA TYR A 222 -4.04 8.57 1.41
C TYR A 222 -5.21 9.56 1.45
N GLY A 223 -6.24 9.34 0.64
CA GLY A 223 -7.49 10.08 0.53
C GLY A 223 -8.56 9.19 -0.09
N ASP A 224 -9.52 9.80 -0.77
CA ASP A 224 -10.62 9.08 -1.43
C ASP A 224 -10.21 8.46 -2.78
N ALA A 225 -9.01 8.79 -3.27
CA ALA A 225 -8.54 8.31 -4.57
C ALA A 225 -8.03 6.88 -4.51
N ARG A 226 -8.38 6.10 -5.53
CA ARG A 226 -7.85 4.76 -5.80
C ARG A 226 -7.35 4.69 -7.22
N MET A 227 -6.28 3.93 -7.40
CA MET A 227 -5.74 3.61 -8.72
C MET A 227 -5.78 2.11 -8.96
N ASP A 228 -6.13 1.69 -10.18
CA ASP A 228 -6.07 0.30 -10.59
C ASP A 228 -5.36 0.20 -11.94
N ALA A 229 -4.37 -0.69 -12.05
CA ALA A 229 -3.69 -0.95 -13.30
C ALA A 229 -4.69 -1.55 -14.32
N LEU A 230 -4.73 -0.98 -15.52
CA LEU A 230 -5.65 -1.39 -16.58
C LEU A 230 -4.95 -2.14 -17.70
N LEU A 231 -3.83 -1.58 -18.16
CA LEU A 231 -3.11 -2.09 -19.31
C LEU A 231 -1.61 -1.95 -19.10
N THR A 232 -0.89 -3.01 -19.45
CA THR A 232 0.56 -2.99 -19.52
C THR A 232 1.02 -3.56 -20.86
N SER A 233 2.04 -2.95 -21.43
CA SER A 233 2.81 -3.49 -22.54
C SER A 233 4.26 -3.06 -22.37
N ASN A 234 5.17 -3.57 -23.18
CA ASN A 234 6.59 -3.23 -23.05
C ASN A 234 6.89 -1.72 -23.10
N LYS A 235 5.96 -0.91 -23.62
CA LYS A 235 6.14 0.54 -23.84
C LYS A 235 5.00 1.41 -23.34
N THR A 236 3.95 0.80 -22.79
CA THR A 236 2.79 1.54 -22.30
C THR A 236 2.28 0.97 -20.99
N PHE A 237 1.86 1.85 -20.12
CA PHE A 237 1.14 1.54 -18.89
C PHE A 237 -0.05 2.47 -18.77
N SER A 238 -1.16 1.98 -18.26
CA SER A 238 -2.28 2.83 -17.88
C SER A 238 -2.92 2.38 -16.58
N ALA A 239 -3.40 3.35 -15.82
CA ALA A 239 -4.15 3.12 -14.59
C ALA A 239 -5.44 3.93 -14.62
N SER A 240 -6.54 3.32 -14.18
CA SER A 240 -7.75 4.06 -13.84
C SER A 240 -7.57 4.76 -12.50
N VAL A 241 -8.12 5.95 -12.39
CA VAL A 241 -8.16 6.72 -11.15
C VAL A 241 -9.62 6.96 -10.80
N ASN A 242 -10.03 6.49 -9.62
CA ASN A 242 -11.37 6.61 -9.10
C ASN A 242 -11.37 7.46 -7.82
N GLY A 243 -12.44 8.23 -7.58
CA GLY A 243 -12.57 9.08 -6.41
C GLY A 243 -12.20 10.55 -6.67
N SER A 244 -12.04 11.34 -5.61
CA SER A 244 -11.74 12.77 -5.69
C SER A 244 -10.23 13.00 -5.81
N VAL A 245 -9.78 13.35 -7.00
CA VAL A 245 -8.35 13.52 -7.33
C VAL A 245 -7.99 14.94 -7.78
N GLY A 246 -8.97 15.80 -8.01
CA GLY A 246 -8.72 17.14 -8.53
C GLY A 246 -7.86 18.01 -7.59
N GLY A 247 -6.78 18.59 -8.12
CA GLY A 247 -5.81 19.36 -7.35
C GLY A 247 -4.87 18.51 -6.50
N LYS A 248 -4.73 17.21 -6.81
CA LYS A 248 -3.93 16.24 -6.06
C LYS A 248 -2.86 15.60 -6.92
N VAL A 249 -1.92 14.97 -6.25
CA VAL A 249 -0.85 14.20 -6.86
C VAL A 249 -1.09 12.71 -6.66
N MET A 250 -0.84 11.93 -7.70
CA MET A 250 -0.81 10.48 -7.69
C MET A 250 0.63 10.00 -7.84
N VAL A 251 1.00 8.97 -7.08
CA VAL A 251 2.33 8.33 -7.16
C VAL A 251 2.20 7.00 -7.86
N ILE A 252 2.94 6.80 -8.93
CA ILE A 252 2.94 5.57 -9.70
C ILE A 252 4.36 4.99 -9.68
N ASN A 253 4.50 3.83 -9.11
CA ASN A 253 5.76 3.09 -9.01
C ASN A 253 5.68 1.87 -9.90
N LEU A 254 6.45 1.84 -10.97
CA LEU A 254 6.52 0.74 -11.92
C LEU A 254 7.83 0.00 -11.77
N ASP A 255 7.76 -1.30 -11.51
CA ASP A 255 8.93 -2.18 -11.68
C ASP A 255 9.32 -2.23 -13.15
N ARG A 256 10.60 -2.36 -13.45
CA ARG A 256 11.08 -2.45 -14.83
C ARG A 256 10.51 -3.63 -15.61
N SER A 257 10.04 -4.67 -14.92
CA SER A 257 9.33 -5.79 -15.57
C SER A 257 8.04 -5.36 -16.26
N VAL A 258 7.43 -4.23 -15.82
CA VAL A 258 6.19 -3.69 -16.42
C VAL A 258 6.48 -3.05 -17.78
N MET A 259 7.58 -2.32 -17.89
CA MET A 259 7.97 -1.58 -19.10
C MET A 259 9.49 -1.75 -19.34
N PRO A 260 9.96 -2.95 -19.68
CA PRO A 260 11.38 -3.27 -19.71
C PRO A 260 12.18 -2.45 -20.74
N ASP A 261 11.55 -2.08 -21.83
CA ASP A 261 12.19 -1.42 -22.97
C ASP A 261 12.03 0.11 -22.96
N ILE A 262 11.49 0.70 -21.87
CA ILE A 262 11.22 2.13 -21.83
C ILE A 262 12.50 2.96 -21.61
N ASP A 263 12.69 3.97 -22.43
CA ASP A 263 13.66 5.04 -22.17
C ASP A 263 12.98 6.11 -21.28
N SER A 264 13.38 6.16 -20.01
CA SER A 264 12.81 7.09 -19.02
C SER A 264 12.91 8.57 -19.42
N ARG A 265 13.87 8.94 -20.28
CA ARG A 265 14.01 10.30 -20.81
C ARG A 265 12.90 10.65 -21.81
N LYS A 266 12.28 9.62 -22.41
CA LYS A 266 11.24 9.75 -23.43
C LYS A 266 9.84 9.44 -22.88
N ILE A 267 9.68 9.39 -21.56
CA ILE A 267 8.37 9.16 -20.97
C ILE A 267 7.45 10.34 -21.24
N ALA A 268 6.28 10.02 -21.74
CA ALA A 268 5.12 10.90 -21.82
C ALA A 268 4.02 10.42 -20.90
N VAL A 269 3.33 11.35 -20.28
CA VAL A 269 2.18 11.08 -19.41
C VAL A 269 0.99 11.86 -19.95
N SER A 270 -0.17 11.22 -20.02
CA SER A 270 -1.45 11.89 -20.26
C SER A 270 -2.42 11.62 -19.11
N VAL A 271 -3.27 12.59 -18.82
CA VAL A 271 -4.31 12.53 -17.78
C VAL A 271 -5.65 12.80 -18.45
N ALA A 272 -6.56 11.85 -18.36
CA ALA A 272 -7.88 11.91 -19.02
C ALA A 272 -7.80 12.26 -20.52
N GLY A 273 -6.79 11.72 -21.20
CA GLY A 273 -6.56 11.94 -22.64
C GLY A 273 -5.84 13.26 -23.01
N SER A 274 -5.48 14.09 -22.05
CA SER A 274 -4.71 15.32 -22.28
C SER A 274 -3.26 15.14 -21.87
N ASP A 275 -2.33 15.61 -22.67
CA ASP A 275 -0.90 15.53 -22.38
C ASP A 275 -0.54 16.34 -21.13
N ALA A 276 0.23 15.73 -20.23
CA ALA A 276 0.78 16.39 -19.08
C ALA A 276 2.15 17.00 -19.38
N GLN A 277 2.46 18.12 -18.75
CA GLN A 277 3.75 18.80 -18.88
C GLN A 277 4.81 18.16 -17.98
N LYS A 278 5.97 17.83 -18.52
CA LYS A 278 7.09 17.30 -17.76
C LYS A 278 7.71 18.40 -16.89
N SER A 279 8.02 18.06 -15.65
CA SER A 279 8.79 18.88 -14.71
C SER A 279 10.10 18.19 -14.39
N GLU A 280 11.13 18.96 -14.13
CA GLU A 280 12.44 18.46 -13.68
C GLU A 280 12.56 18.44 -12.13
N ASN A 281 11.49 18.81 -11.41
CA ASN A 281 11.52 18.95 -9.96
C ASN A 281 10.31 18.28 -9.31
N ALA A 282 10.54 17.28 -8.45
CA ALA A 282 9.52 16.57 -7.70
C ALA A 282 8.71 17.50 -6.77
N ALA A 283 9.38 18.42 -6.06
CA ALA A 283 8.70 19.37 -5.18
C ALA A 283 7.74 20.28 -5.95
N ALA A 284 8.09 20.68 -7.16
CA ALA A 284 7.19 21.48 -8.01
C ALA A 284 5.91 20.73 -8.37
N ILE A 285 5.95 19.40 -8.47
CA ILE A 285 4.75 18.59 -8.70
C ILE A 285 3.91 18.45 -7.43
N VAL A 286 4.54 18.15 -6.31
CA VAL A 286 3.84 17.96 -5.02
C VAL A 286 3.06 19.23 -4.63
N TRP A 287 3.65 20.40 -4.87
CA TRP A 287 3.04 21.69 -4.50
C TRP A 287 2.33 22.40 -5.68
N GLU A 288 2.12 21.69 -6.78
CA GLU A 288 1.43 22.27 -7.96
C GLU A 288 -0.03 22.60 -7.65
N THR A 289 -0.51 23.74 -8.19
CA THR A 289 -1.89 24.22 -8.01
C THR A 289 -2.49 24.73 -9.34
N GLY A 290 -1.78 24.58 -10.45
CA GLY A 290 -2.18 25.07 -11.77
C GLY A 290 -3.35 24.29 -12.37
N SER A 291 -3.79 24.74 -13.55
CA SER A 291 -4.90 24.14 -14.31
C SER A 291 -4.46 23.08 -15.31
N ALA A 292 -3.15 22.90 -15.53
CA ALA A 292 -2.61 21.88 -16.43
C ALA A 292 -2.05 20.70 -15.65
N ALA A 293 -2.24 19.49 -16.19
CA ALA A 293 -1.60 18.29 -15.64
C ALA A 293 -0.08 18.37 -15.80
N LYS A 294 0.64 17.94 -14.78
CA LYS A 294 2.10 17.91 -14.77
C LYS A 294 2.61 16.60 -14.22
N TYR A 295 3.81 16.22 -14.60
CA TYR A 295 4.44 15.03 -14.06
C TYR A 295 5.95 15.20 -13.85
N PHE A 296 6.48 14.39 -12.95
CA PHE A 296 7.90 14.24 -12.71
C PHE A 296 8.25 12.76 -12.75
N VAL A 297 9.42 12.43 -13.27
CA VAL A 297 9.90 11.04 -13.36
C VAL A 297 11.22 10.95 -12.64
N SER A 298 11.33 9.99 -11.72
CA SER A 298 12.58 9.56 -11.11
C SER A 298 12.83 8.09 -11.35
N ILE A 299 14.09 7.70 -11.31
CA ILE A 299 14.51 6.31 -11.40
C ILE A 299 15.29 6.00 -10.14
N ASP A 300 14.83 5.03 -9.38
CA ASP A 300 15.56 4.47 -8.26
C ASP A 300 15.80 2.97 -8.52
N GLY A 301 17.00 2.66 -8.96
CA GLY A 301 17.41 1.27 -9.23
C GLY A 301 16.52 0.59 -10.28
N ALA A 302 15.69 -0.35 -9.81
CA ALA A 302 14.78 -1.13 -10.65
C ALA A 302 13.40 -0.51 -10.82
N PHE A 303 13.11 0.62 -10.15
CA PHE A 303 11.81 1.28 -10.19
C PHE A 303 11.84 2.57 -10.99
N LEU A 304 10.72 2.77 -11.68
CA LEU A 304 10.34 4.03 -12.27
C LEU A 304 9.26 4.63 -11.39
N GLN A 305 9.54 5.74 -10.71
CA GLN A 305 8.56 6.49 -9.95
C GLN A 305 8.10 7.70 -10.76
N ILE A 306 6.80 7.86 -10.87
CA ILE A 306 6.18 8.95 -11.59
C ILE A 306 5.20 9.66 -10.65
N LEU A 307 5.45 10.94 -10.39
CA LEU A 307 4.51 11.82 -9.71
C LEU A 307 3.65 12.50 -10.75
N VAL A 308 2.34 12.40 -10.63
CA VAL A 308 1.39 12.99 -11.59
C VAL A 308 0.44 13.91 -10.84
N TYR A 309 0.52 15.21 -11.13
CA TYR A 309 -0.44 16.18 -10.66
C TYR A 309 -1.68 16.15 -11.57
N VAL A 310 -2.83 15.93 -10.96
CA VAL A 310 -4.14 15.96 -11.60
C VAL A 310 -4.78 17.33 -11.27
N PRO A 311 -5.05 18.22 -12.24
CA PRO A 311 -5.53 19.56 -11.95
C PRO A 311 -6.93 19.56 -11.34
N ALA A 312 -7.25 20.63 -10.61
CA ALA A 312 -8.60 20.84 -10.09
C ALA A 312 -9.60 20.92 -11.24
N GLY A 313 -10.74 20.20 -11.10
CA GLY A 313 -11.76 20.13 -12.15
C GLY A 313 -11.54 19.03 -13.19
N ALA A 314 -10.40 18.36 -13.20
CA ALA A 314 -10.26 17.14 -13.98
C ALA A 314 -11.17 16.04 -13.41
N SER A 315 -11.94 15.42 -14.29
CA SER A 315 -12.74 14.25 -13.89
C SER A 315 -11.83 13.07 -13.58
N PRO A 316 -12.24 12.16 -12.66
CA PRO A 316 -11.60 10.87 -12.53
C PRO A 316 -11.49 10.20 -13.89
N GLY A 317 -10.35 9.60 -14.18
CA GLY A 317 -10.10 9.08 -15.51
C GLY A 317 -8.90 8.15 -15.57
N VAL A 318 -8.27 8.11 -16.71
CA VAL A 318 -7.10 7.28 -16.96
C VAL A 318 -5.85 8.15 -16.95
N ILE A 319 -4.83 7.71 -16.20
CA ILE A 319 -3.46 8.16 -16.37
C ILE A 319 -2.80 7.15 -17.29
N ALA A 320 -2.29 7.61 -18.43
CA ALA A 320 -1.53 6.76 -19.34
C ALA A 320 -0.08 7.24 -19.41
N ILE A 321 0.83 6.27 -19.42
CA ILE A 321 2.27 6.45 -19.50
C ILE A 321 2.76 5.71 -20.73
N SER A 322 3.53 6.37 -21.57
CA SER A 322 4.07 5.78 -22.80
C SER A 322 5.47 6.30 -23.08
N GLU A 323 6.19 5.62 -23.95
CA GLU A 323 7.39 6.19 -24.56
C GLU A 323 6.98 7.22 -25.62
N GLN A 324 7.51 8.43 -25.55
CA GLN A 324 7.38 9.40 -26.65
C GLN A 324 8.11 8.85 -27.87
N PHE A 325 7.35 8.47 -28.88
CA PHE A 325 7.93 8.37 -30.21
C PHE A 325 8.07 9.81 -30.73
N VAL A 326 9.24 10.16 -31.22
CA VAL A 326 9.43 11.37 -32.04
C VAL A 326 8.38 11.28 -33.16
N GLN A 327 7.42 12.19 -33.15
CA GLN A 327 6.21 12.13 -33.97
C GLN A 327 6.51 11.83 -35.43
N GLY A 328 6.04 10.62 -35.87
CA GLY A 328 5.48 10.52 -37.20
C GLY A 328 3.96 10.82 -37.11
N PRO A 329 3.33 11.34 -38.15
CA PRO A 329 1.91 11.67 -38.14
C PRO A 329 1.06 10.38 -37.98
N GLY A 330 0.38 10.23 -36.87
CA GLY A 330 -0.52 9.07 -36.64
C GLY A 330 -0.89 8.71 -35.22
N LEU A 331 -0.38 9.36 -34.20
CA LEU A 331 -0.65 9.02 -32.78
C LEU A 331 -2.08 9.33 -32.33
N ASP A 332 -2.73 10.34 -32.92
CA ASP A 332 -4.12 10.73 -32.61
C ASP A 332 -5.12 9.58 -32.88
N THR A 333 -4.79 8.70 -33.82
CA THR A 333 -5.66 7.58 -34.20
C THR A 333 -5.60 6.44 -33.19
N ILE A 334 -4.45 6.18 -32.57
CA ILE A 334 -4.27 5.07 -31.61
C ILE A 334 -4.86 5.47 -30.26
N MET A 335 -4.65 6.70 -29.81
CA MET A 335 -5.21 7.20 -28.55
C MET A 335 -6.74 7.32 -28.61
N SER A 336 -7.29 7.70 -29.78
CA SER A 336 -8.73 7.70 -30.00
C SER A 336 -9.34 6.28 -29.97
N ALA A 337 -8.63 5.27 -30.45
CA ALA A 337 -9.08 3.88 -30.41
C ALA A 337 -9.08 3.31 -28.97
N ILE A 338 -8.08 3.65 -28.16
CA ILE A 338 -8.01 3.22 -26.74
C ILE A 338 -9.14 3.89 -25.95
N ALA A 339 -9.37 5.17 -26.12
CA ALA A 339 -10.45 5.89 -25.45
C ALA A 339 -11.84 5.33 -25.84
N ALA A 340 -12.05 5.02 -27.12
CA ALA A 340 -13.29 4.43 -27.62
C ALA A 340 -13.54 3.02 -27.05
N THR A 341 -12.50 2.21 -26.94
CA THR A 341 -12.60 0.85 -26.36
C THR A 341 -12.94 0.89 -24.88
N LEU A 342 -12.38 1.86 -24.13
CA LEU A 342 -12.66 2.02 -22.70
C LEU A 342 -14.11 2.43 -22.43
N VAL A 343 -14.65 3.34 -23.25
CA VAL A 343 -16.08 3.75 -23.16
C VAL A 343 -17.01 2.55 -23.38
N VAL A 344 -16.67 1.66 -24.31
CA VAL A 344 -17.46 0.47 -24.59
C VAL A 344 -17.41 -0.52 -23.42
N VAL A 345 -16.25 -0.72 -22.78
CA VAL A 345 -16.11 -1.65 -21.63
C VAL A 345 -16.85 -1.11 -20.42
N VAL A 346 -16.76 0.19 -20.13
CA VAL A 346 -17.48 0.81 -19.00
C VAL A 346 -19.00 0.77 -19.25
N ALA A 347 -19.45 1.04 -20.48
CA ALA A 347 -20.86 0.96 -20.84
C ALA A 347 -21.39 -0.48 -20.76
N ALA A 348 -20.61 -1.48 -21.19
CA ALA A 348 -20.97 -2.88 -21.09
C ALA A 348 -21.07 -3.37 -19.63
N ALA A 349 -20.12 -2.94 -18.78
CA ALA A 349 -20.14 -3.26 -17.35
C ALA A 349 -21.34 -2.61 -16.62
N ALA A 350 -21.74 -1.40 -17.02
CA ALA A 350 -22.92 -0.73 -16.47
C ALA A 350 -24.24 -1.38 -16.90
N LEU A 351 -24.29 -1.95 -18.11
CA LEU A 351 -25.46 -2.69 -18.61
C LEU A 351 -25.59 -4.09 -18.00
N TYR A 352 -24.48 -4.71 -17.63
CA TYR A 352 -24.48 -6.04 -17.00
C TYR A 352 -24.88 -6.04 -15.51
N LYS A 353 -24.91 -4.85 -14.88
CA LYS A 353 -25.33 -4.66 -13.47
C LYS A 353 -26.82 -4.25 -13.32
N ARG A 354 -27.56 -4.17 -14.40
CA ARG A 354 -29.03 -4.02 -14.39
C ARG A 354 -29.70 -5.34 -14.75
#